data_271770f74adf0160945472e733a69b3f
#
_entry.id   271770f74adf0160945472e733a69b3f
#
_cell.length_a   1.000
_cell.length_b   1.000
_cell.length_c   1.000
_cell.angle_alpha   90.00
_cell.angle_beta   90.00
_cell.angle_gamma   90.00
#
_symmetry.space_group_name_H-M   'P 1'
#
loop_
_entity.id
_entity.type
_entity.pdbx_description
1 polymer ?
#
loop_
_entity_poly.entity_id
_entity_poly.type
_entity_poly.pdbx_seq_one_letter_code
_entity_poly.pdbx_strand_id
1 'polypeptide(L)'
;AMAAVAPNRRPVNMVFQHLALFPMMSVAENVGYGLARRGVKAGEIKTKVDAMLARVGLAGAGAKRPDQLSGGQKQRVAIARALVLEPALLLLDEPLGALDLKLREHMKIELKQLQAAFGTTFVYITHDQSEALVLSDHVAVMNAGRFEQVGTPQQLYYQPATPFVAGFVGANNALTG
;
A
#
# COMPACT_ATOMS: atom_id res chain seq x y z
N ALA A 1 -5.39 -5.20 23.49
CA ALA A 1 -4.43 -5.79 22.55
C ALA A 1 -5.18 -6.31 21.32
N MET A 2 -4.71 -6.03 20.11
CA MET A 2 -5.36 -6.44 18.84
C MET A 2 -5.39 -7.97 18.62
N ALA A 3 -4.55 -8.74 19.33
CA ALA A 3 -4.49 -10.20 19.21
C ALA A 3 -5.82 -10.91 19.52
N ALA A 4 -6.61 -10.36 20.45
CA ALA A 4 -7.91 -10.90 20.81
C ALA A 4 -9.06 -10.49 19.86
N VAL A 5 -8.81 -9.58 18.90
CA VAL A 5 -9.83 -9.11 17.95
C VAL A 5 -9.78 -9.96 16.70
N ALA A 6 -10.92 -10.52 16.28
CA ALA A 6 -11.00 -11.29 15.06
C ALA A 6 -10.51 -10.46 13.85
N PRO A 7 -9.77 -11.04 12.89
CA PRO A 7 -9.14 -10.30 11.79
C PRO A 7 -10.08 -9.38 11.01
N ASN A 8 -11.31 -9.84 10.74
CA ASN A 8 -12.33 -9.08 10.03
C ASN A 8 -12.94 -7.89 10.82
N ARG A 9 -12.64 -7.79 12.11
CA ARG A 9 -13.09 -6.69 12.98
C ARG A 9 -11.98 -5.71 13.33
N ARG A 10 -10.74 -5.98 12.89
CA ARG A 10 -9.62 -5.07 13.13
C ARG A 10 -9.75 -3.86 12.22
N PRO A 11 -9.43 -2.64 12.70
CA PRO A 11 -9.40 -1.43 11.88
C PRO A 11 -8.11 -1.38 11.02
N VAL A 12 -7.72 -2.52 10.46
CA VAL A 12 -6.51 -2.71 9.66
C VAL A 12 -6.88 -3.46 8.40
N ASN A 13 -6.47 -2.95 7.26
CA ASN A 13 -6.61 -3.63 5.97
C ASN A 13 -5.25 -3.88 5.35
N MET A 14 -5.19 -4.83 4.43
CA MET A 14 -3.96 -5.21 3.74
C MET A 14 -4.17 -5.30 2.24
N VAL A 15 -3.21 -4.78 1.49
CA VAL A 15 -3.08 -4.99 0.04
C VAL A 15 -1.92 -5.95 -0.14
N PHE A 16 -2.20 -7.11 -0.72
CA PHE A 16 -1.23 -8.16 -0.99
C PHE A 16 -0.45 -7.86 -2.29
N GLN A 17 0.74 -8.42 -2.43
CA GLN A 17 1.59 -8.32 -3.61
C GLN A 17 0.85 -8.67 -4.91
N HIS A 18 0.00 -9.69 -4.91
CA HIS A 18 -0.81 -10.10 -6.06
C HIS A 18 -2.18 -9.40 -6.13
N LEU A 19 -2.38 -8.32 -5.36
CA LEU A 19 -3.60 -7.50 -5.28
C LEU A 19 -4.87 -8.26 -4.87
N ALA A 20 -4.94 -9.56 -5.09
CA ALA A 20 -6.05 -10.47 -4.75
C ALA A 20 -7.43 -9.91 -5.15
N LEU A 21 -7.54 -9.31 -6.35
CA LEU A 21 -8.83 -8.86 -6.88
C LEU A 21 -9.69 -10.06 -7.26
N PHE A 22 -10.99 -9.94 -7.04
CA PHE A 22 -11.95 -10.96 -7.43
C PHE A 22 -12.18 -10.89 -8.95
N PRO A 23 -11.71 -11.86 -9.74
CA PRO A 23 -11.70 -11.74 -11.21
C PRO A 23 -13.10 -11.76 -11.83
N MET A 24 -14.06 -12.40 -11.16
CA MET A 24 -15.44 -12.50 -11.63
C MET A 24 -16.30 -11.29 -11.26
N MET A 25 -15.80 -10.39 -10.40
CA MET A 25 -16.49 -9.20 -9.96
C MET A 25 -16.03 -7.98 -10.74
N SER A 26 -16.95 -7.03 -10.96
CA SER A 26 -16.61 -5.72 -11.48
C SER A 26 -15.73 -4.94 -10.49
N VAL A 27 -15.17 -3.83 -10.94
CA VAL A 27 -14.41 -2.88 -10.10
C VAL A 27 -15.27 -2.39 -8.94
N ALA A 28 -16.53 -2.00 -9.21
CA ALA A 28 -17.43 -1.52 -8.17
C ALA A 28 -17.74 -2.61 -7.13
N GLU A 29 -17.98 -3.84 -7.57
CA GLU A 29 -18.20 -4.97 -6.67
C GLU A 29 -16.96 -5.32 -5.86
N ASN A 30 -15.76 -5.29 -6.46
CA ASN A 30 -14.50 -5.48 -5.74
C ASN A 30 -14.36 -4.44 -4.62
N VAL A 31 -14.52 -3.15 -4.93
CA VAL A 31 -14.38 -2.06 -3.95
C VAL A 31 -15.48 -2.14 -2.89
N GLY A 32 -16.73 -2.38 -3.29
CA GLY A 32 -17.88 -2.46 -2.39
C GLY A 32 -17.99 -3.72 -1.55
N TYR A 33 -17.19 -4.75 -1.86
CA TYR A 33 -17.29 -6.09 -1.23
C TYR A 33 -17.29 -6.04 0.30
N GLY A 34 -16.33 -5.33 0.88
CA GLY A 34 -16.20 -5.23 2.33
C GLY A 34 -17.38 -4.50 2.98
N LEU A 35 -17.93 -3.47 2.31
CA LEU A 35 -19.12 -2.75 2.79
C LEU A 35 -20.36 -3.66 2.77
N ALA A 36 -20.55 -4.44 1.71
CA ALA A 36 -21.63 -5.41 1.61
C ALA A 36 -21.52 -6.47 2.73
N ARG A 37 -20.32 -6.98 3.01
CA ARG A 37 -20.09 -7.92 4.11
C ARG A 37 -20.35 -7.35 5.50
N ARG A 38 -20.29 -6.01 5.65
CA ARG A 38 -20.67 -5.28 6.87
C ARG A 38 -22.17 -4.93 6.92
N GLY A 39 -22.96 -5.35 5.95
CA GLY A 39 -24.42 -5.10 5.91
C GLY A 39 -24.81 -3.68 5.51
N VAL A 40 -23.90 -2.93 4.87
CA VAL A 40 -24.22 -1.57 4.36
C VAL A 40 -25.24 -1.68 3.22
N LYS A 41 -26.21 -0.77 3.17
CA LYS A 41 -27.28 -0.75 2.16
C LYS A 41 -26.72 -0.49 0.75
N ALA A 42 -27.29 -1.13 -0.27
CA ALA A 42 -26.82 -1.05 -1.65
C ALA A 42 -26.66 0.38 -2.20
N GLY A 43 -27.61 1.26 -1.91
CA GLY A 43 -27.52 2.67 -2.33
C GLY A 43 -26.34 3.42 -1.70
N GLU A 44 -26.08 3.17 -0.42
CA GLU A 44 -24.92 3.75 0.28
C GLU A 44 -23.60 3.18 -0.24
N ILE A 45 -23.56 1.86 -0.52
CA ILE A 45 -22.39 1.23 -1.13
C ILE A 45 -22.05 1.92 -2.46
N LYS A 46 -23.06 2.11 -3.33
CA LYS A 46 -22.85 2.77 -4.62
C LYS A 46 -22.23 4.15 -4.45
N THR A 47 -22.78 4.97 -3.57
CA THR A 47 -22.29 6.33 -3.31
C THR A 47 -20.84 6.31 -2.80
N LYS A 48 -20.52 5.46 -1.82
CA LYS A 48 -19.15 5.34 -1.26
C LYS A 48 -18.16 4.82 -2.30
N VAL A 49 -18.56 3.84 -3.11
CA VAL A 49 -17.72 3.27 -4.16
C VAL A 49 -17.44 4.30 -5.25
N ASP A 50 -18.46 5.00 -5.75
CA ASP A 50 -18.29 6.02 -6.79
C ASP A 50 -17.36 7.15 -6.31
N ALA A 51 -17.55 7.62 -5.07
CA ALA A 51 -16.67 8.61 -4.45
C ALA A 51 -15.24 8.10 -4.28
N MET A 52 -15.05 6.84 -3.85
CA MET A 52 -13.73 6.22 -3.69
C MET A 52 -13.03 6.07 -5.03
N LEU A 53 -13.73 5.59 -6.07
CA LEU A 53 -13.17 5.44 -7.42
C LEU A 53 -12.74 6.79 -8.00
N ALA A 54 -13.50 7.85 -7.76
CA ALA A 54 -13.10 9.21 -8.16
C ALA A 54 -11.81 9.64 -7.45
N ARG A 55 -11.66 9.39 -6.15
CA ARG A 55 -10.47 9.73 -5.36
C ARG A 55 -9.20 9.00 -5.80
N VAL A 56 -9.33 7.78 -6.32
CA VAL A 56 -8.19 7.02 -6.85
C VAL A 56 -7.99 7.18 -8.36
N GLY A 57 -8.64 8.16 -8.99
CA GLY A 57 -8.52 8.45 -10.43
C GLY A 57 -9.10 7.38 -11.34
N LEU A 58 -10.13 6.67 -10.89
CA LEU A 58 -10.85 5.62 -11.63
C LEU A 58 -12.34 5.93 -11.80
N ALA A 59 -12.72 7.22 -11.85
CA ALA A 59 -14.09 7.63 -12.10
C ALA A 59 -14.62 6.97 -13.39
N GLY A 60 -15.85 6.43 -13.33
CA GLY A 60 -16.48 5.74 -14.46
C GLY A 60 -15.99 4.32 -14.75
N ALA A 61 -14.97 3.82 -14.03
CA ALA A 61 -14.44 2.47 -14.26
C ALA A 61 -15.23 1.36 -13.52
N GLY A 62 -16.28 1.71 -12.77
CA GLY A 62 -16.97 0.79 -11.87
C GLY A 62 -17.53 -0.48 -12.54
N ALA A 63 -17.97 -0.41 -13.79
CA ALA A 63 -18.52 -1.55 -14.55
C ALA A 63 -17.44 -2.46 -15.16
N LYS A 64 -16.18 -2.01 -15.24
CA LYS A 64 -15.08 -2.81 -15.81
C LYS A 64 -14.77 -4.02 -14.92
N ARG A 65 -14.18 -5.06 -15.52
CA ARG A 65 -13.60 -6.20 -14.82
C ARG A 65 -12.09 -6.04 -14.67
N PRO A 66 -11.45 -6.76 -13.71
CA PRO A 66 -10.01 -6.67 -13.50
C PRO A 66 -9.15 -6.98 -14.74
N ASP A 67 -9.59 -7.88 -15.62
CA ASP A 67 -8.89 -8.21 -16.88
C ASP A 67 -8.86 -7.08 -17.90
N GLN A 68 -9.75 -6.10 -17.78
CA GLN A 68 -9.84 -4.90 -18.62
C GLN A 68 -8.99 -3.73 -18.10
N LEU A 69 -8.20 -3.94 -17.05
CA LEU A 69 -7.43 -2.91 -16.37
C LEU A 69 -5.93 -3.10 -16.58
N SER A 70 -5.19 -1.98 -16.67
CA SER A 70 -3.72 -2.00 -16.57
C SER A 70 -3.26 -2.39 -15.15
N GLY A 71 -1.98 -2.75 -15.00
CA GLY A 71 -1.40 -3.10 -13.69
C GLY A 71 -1.60 -2.01 -12.65
N GLY A 72 -1.31 -0.75 -12.98
CA GLY A 72 -1.53 0.38 -12.07
C GLY A 72 -3.00 0.63 -11.75
N GLN A 73 -3.91 0.43 -12.71
CA GLN A 73 -5.35 0.51 -12.42
C GLN A 73 -5.81 -0.60 -11.47
N LYS A 74 -5.35 -1.83 -11.65
CA LYS A 74 -5.63 -2.94 -10.72
C LYS A 74 -5.16 -2.62 -9.30
N GLN A 75 -3.97 -2.02 -9.18
CA GLN A 75 -3.44 -1.61 -7.90
C GLN A 75 -4.30 -0.54 -7.23
N ARG A 76 -4.73 0.48 -7.96
CA ARG A 76 -5.64 1.50 -7.43
C ARG A 76 -6.99 0.90 -6.99
N VAL A 77 -7.51 -0.10 -7.70
CA VAL A 77 -8.72 -0.83 -7.27
C VAL A 77 -8.48 -1.58 -5.96
N ALA A 78 -7.33 -2.25 -5.79
CA ALA A 78 -7.00 -2.96 -4.55
C ALA A 78 -6.86 -2.01 -3.36
N ILE A 79 -6.23 -0.86 -3.57
CA ILE A 79 -6.12 0.21 -2.57
C ILE A 79 -7.50 0.79 -2.25
N ALA A 80 -8.31 1.09 -3.25
CA ALA A 80 -9.68 1.60 -3.07
C ALA A 80 -10.54 0.61 -2.25
N ARG A 81 -10.45 -0.69 -2.55
CA ARG A 81 -11.13 -1.75 -1.80
C ARG A 81 -10.73 -1.77 -0.33
N ALA A 82 -9.46 -1.51 -0.03
CA ALA A 82 -8.97 -1.46 1.34
C ALA A 82 -9.39 -0.16 2.05
N LEU A 83 -9.30 0.99 1.37
CA LEU A 83 -9.55 2.32 1.94
C LEU A 83 -11.04 2.65 2.10
N VAL A 84 -11.94 2.08 1.29
CA VAL A 84 -13.39 2.32 1.40
C VAL A 84 -13.99 1.92 2.75
N LEU A 85 -13.28 1.05 3.47
CA LEU A 85 -13.62 0.61 4.81
C LEU A 85 -13.12 1.53 5.92
N GLU A 86 -12.42 2.62 5.55
CA GLU A 86 -11.87 3.63 6.47
C GLU A 86 -10.98 3.01 7.57
N PRO A 87 -9.94 2.24 7.20
CA PRO A 87 -9.07 1.62 8.19
C PRO A 87 -8.20 2.67 8.88
N ALA A 88 -7.84 2.42 10.14
CA ALA A 88 -6.83 3.22 10.85
C ALA A 88 -5.41 2.97 10.32
N LEU A 89 -5.17 1.78 9.76
CA LEU A 89 -3.88 1.34 9.24
C LEU A 89 -4.06 0.55 7.94
N LEU A 90 -3.31 0.91 6.92
CA LEU A 90 -3.20 0.16 5.67
C LEU A 90 -1.82 -0.48 5.55
N LEU A 91 -1.78 -1.79 5.47
CA LEU A 91 -0.57 -2.57 5.20
C LEU A 91 -0.46 -2.81 3.69
N LEU A 92 0.71 -2.58 3.12
CA LEU A 92 1.00 -2.80 1.70
C LEU A 92 2.22 -3.73 1.59
N ASP A 93 1.98 -4.93 1.08
CA ASP A 93 3.00 -5.96 0.93
C ASP A 93 3.54 -5.94 -0.50
N GLU A 94 4.78 -5.45 -0.66
CA GLU A 94 5.46 -5.26 -1.94
C GLU A 94 4.56 -4.62 -3.03
N PRO A 95 3.92 -3.47 -2.76
CA PRO A 95 2.84 -2.97 -3.60
C PRO A 95 3.29 -2.64 -5.03
N LEU A 96 4.57 -2.41 -5.27
CA LEU A 96 5.10 -2.02 -6.58
C LEU A 96 5.96 -3.12 -7.23
N GLY A 97 6.16 -4.26 -6.57
CA GLY A 97 7.08 -5.30 -7.01
C GLY A 97 6.74 -5.93 -8.37
N ALA A 98 5.47 -5.98 -8.74
CA ALA A 98 5.01 -6.57 -10.00
C ALA A 98 4.95 -5.58 -11.19
N LEU A 99 5.36 -4.31 -11.01
CA LEU A 99 5.29 -3.28 -12.03
C LEU A 99 6.64 -3.10 -12.74
N ASP A 100 6.59 -2.72 -14.03
CA ASP A 100 7.77 -2.27 -14.75
C ASP A 100 8.35 -0.97 -14.13
N LEU A 101 9.63 -0.68 -14.42
CA LEU A 101 10.35 0.43 -13.79
C LEU A 101 9.65 1.78 -13.98
N LYS A 102 9.19 2.09 -15.20
CA LYS A 102 8.56 3.39 -15.51
C LYS A 102 7.23 3.56 -14.77
N LEU A 103 6.42 2.51 -14.74
CA LEU A 103 5.15 2.50 -14.04
C LEU A 103 5.37 2.55 -12.52
N ARG A 104 6.41 1.87 -12.01
CA ARG A 104 6.78 1.89 -10.60
C ARG A 104 7.12 3.30 -10.11
N GLU A 105 7.95 4.05 -10.85
CA GLU A 105 8.29 5.43 -10.48
C GLU A 105 7.04 6.34 -10.44
N HIS A 106 6.15 6.19 -11.41
CA HIS A 106 4.90 6.94 -11.43
C HIS A 106 3.99 6.57 -10.24
N MET A 107 3.89 5.28 -9.94
CA MET A 107 3.06 4.79 -8.84
C MET A 107 3.58 5.19 -7.45
N LYS A 108 4.89 5.40 -7.27
CA LYS A 108 5.43 5.96 -6.01
C LYS A 108 4.81 7.32 -5.71
N ILE A 109 4.80 8.21 -6.70
CA ILE A 109 4.22 9.56 -6.56
C ILE A 109 2.73 9.46 -6.24
N GLU A 110 1.99 8.62 -6.95
CA GLU A 110 0.56 8.42 -6.73
C GLU A 110 0.25 7.87 -5.33
N LEU A 111 1.03 6.89 -4.86
CA LEU A 111 0.85 6.33 -3.51
C LEU A 111 1.07 7.37 -2.41
N LYS A 112 2.07 8.23 -2.57
CA LYS A 112 2.31 9.33 -1.62
C LYS A 112 1.17 10.35 -1.63
N GLN A 113 0.63 10.67 -2.80
CA GLN A 113 -0.54 11.55 -2.94
C GLN A 113 -1.79 10.93 -2.30
N LEU A 114 -2.02 9.64 -2.51
CA LEU A 114 -3.13 8.91 -1.88
C LEU A 114 -2.98 8.89 -0.36
N GLN A 115 -1.80 8.60 0.17
CA GLN A 115 -1.53 8.64 1.61
C GLN A 115 -1.92 10.00 2.19
N ALA A 116 -1.43 11.09 1.58
CA ALA A 116 -1.73 12.45 2.03
C ALA A 116 -3.24 12.76 1.95
N ALA A 117 -3.92 12.35 0.88
CA ALA A 117 -5.34 12.62 0.66
C ALA A 117 -6.26 11.88 1.62
N PHE A 118 -5.86 10.68 2.10
CA PHE A 118 -6.69 9.87 2.99
C PHE A 118 -6.38 10.06 4.47
N GLY A 119 -5.21 10.59 4.83
CA GLY A 119 -4.79 10.77 6.23
C GLY A 119 -4.68 9.45 7.01
N THR A 120 -4.63 8.31 6.32
CA THR A 120 -4.51 6.98 6.90
C THR A 120 -3.03 6.65 7.06
N THR A 121 -2.65 6.00 8.15
CA THR A 121 -1.29 5.48 8.31
C THR A 121 -1.06 4.32 7.35
N PHE A 122 0.00 4.42 6.53
CA PHE A 122 0.43 3.35 5.62
C PHE A 122 1.69 2.70 6.17
N VAL A 123 1.75 1.38 6.12
CA VAL A 123 2.97 0.60 6.37
C VAL A 123 3.30 -0.18 5.12
N TYR A 124 4.45 0.12 4.54
CA TYR A 124 4.97 -0.56 3.36
C TYR A 124 5.95 -1.63 3.77
N ILE A 125 5.82 -2.83 3.21
CA ILE A 125 6.84 -3.86 3.23
C ILE A 125 7.44 -3.89 1.84
N THR A 126 8.74 -3.65 1.72
CA THR A 126 9.45 -3.64 0.44
C THR A 126 10.91 -4.06 0.63
N HIS A 127 11.48 -4.64 -0.40
CA HIS A 127 12.91 -4.87 -0.51
C HIS A 127 13.61 -3.81 -1.37
N ASP A 128 12.85 -2.90 -1.97
CA ASP A 128 13.38 -1.79 -2.78
C ASP A 128 13.72 -0.60 -1.88
N GLN A 129 15.00 -0.26 -1.82
CA GLN A 129 15.53 0.85 -1.01
C GLN A 129 14.91 2.19 -1.42
N SER A 130 14.77 2.42 -2.74
CA SER A 130 14.24 3.68 -3.26
C SER A 130 12.76 3.87 -2.89
N GLU A 131 11.98 2.77 -2.86
CA GLU A 131 10.62 2.81 -2.37
C GLU A 131 10.57 3.21 -0.89
N ALA A 132 11.36 2.53 -0.05
CA ALA A 132 11.41 2.82 1.38
C ALA A 132 11.79 4.28 1.67
N LEU A 133 12.80 4.81 1.00
CA LEU A 133 13.30 6.16 1.23
C LEU A 133 12.39 7.27 0.68
N VAL A 134 11.71 7.02 -0.44
CA VAL A 134 10.85 8.03 -1.09
C VAL A 134 9.45 8.06 -0.49
N LEU A 135 8.87 6.89 -0.17
CA LEU A 135 7.48 6.81 0.26
C LEU A 135 7.29 7.07 1.75
N SER A 136 8.29 6.79 2.59
CA SER A 136 8.10 6.72 4.02
C SER A 136 8.55 7.97 4.76
N ASP A 137 7.84 8.29 5.83
CA ASP A 137 8.26 9.31 6.81
C ASP A 137 9.23 8.69 7.83
N HIS A 138 9.09 7.39 8.11
CA HIS A 138 10.00 6.58 8.92
C HIS A 138 10.25 5.23 8.26
N VAL A 139 11.47 4.75 8.34
CA VAL A 139 11.90 3.46 7.79
C VAL A 139 12.43 2.59 8.93
N ALA A 140 12.04 1.33 8.94
CA ALA A 140 12.56 0.30 9.83
C ALA A 140 13.34 -0.72 8.99
N VAL A 141 14.65 -0.79 9.16
CA VAL A 141 15.50 -1.79 8.50
C VAL A 141 15.53 -3.05 9.35
N MET A 142 15.19 -4.19 8.73
CA MET A 142 15.17 -5.51 9.38
C MET A 142 16.27 -6.39 8.81
N ASN A 143 16.91 -7.14 9.72
CA ASN A 143 17.90 -8.17 9.38
C ASN A 143 17.73 -9.36 10.33
N ALA A 144 17.73 -10.58 9.79
CA ALA A 144 17.59 -11.82 10.56
C ALA A 144 16.45 -11.80 11.63
N GLY A 145 15.30 -11.18 11.28
CA GLY A 145 14.13 -11.10 12.15
C GLY A 145 14.20 -10.04 13.25
N ARG A 146 15.21 -9.15 13.24
CA ARG A 146 15.38 -8.07 14.20
C ARG A 146 15.46 -6.72 13.51
N PHE A 147 15.03 -5.66 14.20
CA PHE A 147 15.25 -4.30 13.72
C PHE A 147 16.70 -3.88 13.96
N GLU A 148 17.40 -3.50 12.89
CA GLU A 148 18.76 -2.95 12.93
C GLU A 148 18.71 -1.45 13.25
N GLN A 149 17.81 -0.74 12.60
CA GLN A 149 17.60 0.69 12.82
C GLN A 149 16.18 1.10 12.44
N VAL A 150 15.63 2.05 13.19
CA VAL A 150 14.38 2.74 12.88
C VAL A 150 14.65 4.24 12.92
N GLY A 151 14.26 4.97 11.87
CA GLY A 151 14.49 6.41 11.80
C GLY A 151 13.90 7.02 10.53
N THR A 152 14.13 8.32 10.33
CA THR A 152 13.78 8.99 9.07
C THR A 152 14.70 8.51 7.95
N PRO A 153 14.30 8.61 6.66
CA PRO A 153 15.17 8.32 5.53
C PRO A 153 16.54 9.01 5.61
N GLN A 154 16.57 10.27 6.03
CA GLN A 154 17.82 11.04 6.19
C GLN A 154 18.70 10.47 7.31
N GLN A 155 18.12 10.07 8.45
CA GLN A 155 18.88 9.45 9.53
C GLN A 155 19.53 8.13 9.09
N LEU A 156 18.77 7.30 8.35
CA LEU A 156 19.32 6.04 7.85
C LEU A 156 20.47 6.27 6.84
N TYR A 157 20.33 7.29 6.00
CA TYR A 157 21.32 7.60 4.96
C TYR A 157 22.59 8.23 5.51
N TYR A 158 22.46 9.24 6.40
CA TYR A 158 23.62 10.01 6.90
C TYR A 158 24.19 9.49 8.21
N GLN A 159 23.42 8.69 8.97
CA GLN A 159 23.81 8.17 10.28
C GLN A 159 23.42 6.69 10.43
N PRO A 160 23.91 5.81 9.52
CA PRO A 160 23.61 4.39 9.61
C PRO A 160 24.20 3.81 10.90
N ALA A 161 23.39 3.08 11.68
CA ALA A 161 23.80 2.51 12.95
C ALA A 161 24.73 1.29 12.81
N THR A 162 24.64 0.59 11.66
CA THR A 162 25.45 -0.62 11.39
C THR A 162 25.95 -0.63 9.95
N PRO A 163 27.03 -1.37 9.64
CA PRO A 163 27.46 -1.59 8.25
C PRO A 163 26.37 -2.20 7.36
N PHE A 164 25.49 -3.02 7.93
CA PHE A 164 24.36 -3.58 7.23
C PHE A 164 23.38 -2.48 6.76
N VAL A 165 23.02 -1.54 7.63
CA VAL A 165 22.15 -0.41 7.28
C VAL A 165 22.83 0.48 6.23
N ALA A 166 24.13 0.77 6.40
CA ALA A 166 24.89 1.55 5.42
C ALA A 166 24.86 0.91 4.02
N GLY A 167 25.10 -0.41 3.93
CA GLY A 167 25.03 -1.17 2.68
C GLY A 167 23.60 -1.30 2.11
N PHE A 168 22.59 -1.26 2.97
CA PHE A 168 21.19 -1.30 2.54
C PHE A 168 20.72 0.03 1.94
N VAL A 169 21.13 1.19 2.49
CA VAL A 169 20.59 2.52 2.09
C VAL A 169 21.41 3.21 0.99
N GLY A 170 22.63 2.74 0.68
CA GLY A 170 23.50 3.39 -0.27
C GLY A 170 24.51 2.45 -0.92
N ALA A 171 25.07 2.86 -2.06
CA ALA A 171 26.22 2.21 -2.67
C ALA A 171 27.47 2.60 -1.87
N ASN A 172 27.79 1.85 -0.82
CA ASN A 172 28.94 2.11 0.03
C ASN A 172 30.06 1.12 -0.25
N ASN A 173 31.30 1.61 -0.31
CA ASN A 173 32.51 0.79 -0.29
C ASN A 173 32.92 0.58 1.18
N ALA A 174 32.73 -0.62 1.70
CA ALA A 174 33.25 -0.98 3.02
C ALA A 174 34.75 -1.32 2.87
N LEU A 175 35.62 -0.49 3.42
CA LEU A 175 37.04 -0.78 3.55
C LEU A 175 37.24 -1.52 4.88
N THR A 176 37.66 -2.77 4.80
CA THR A 176 38.14 -3.52 5.96
C THR A 176 39.62 -3.17 6.17
N GLY A 177 39.94 -2.49 7.26
CA GLY A 177 41.30 -2.24 7.73
C GLY A 177 41.82 -3.40 8.57
#